data_f161b57f2d12f37eb588b054bef69f5d
#
_entry.id   f161b57f2d12f37eb588b054bef69f5d
#
_cell.length_a   1.000
_cell.length_b   1.000
_cell.length_c   1.000
_cell.angle_alpha   90.00
_cell.angle_beta   90.00
_cell.angle_gamma   90.00
#
_symmetry.space_group_name_H-M   'P 1'
#
loop_
_entity.id
_entity.type
_entity.pdbx_description
1 polymer ?
#
loop_
_entity_poly.entity_id
_entity_poly.type
_entity_poly.pdbx_seq_one_letter_code
_entity_poly.pdbx_strand_id
1 'polypeptide(L)'
;MLFRSLAYTPGVAQPCLEIQKDPSKSFDLTRRWNTVAVVTDGTAVLGLGDIGPEAGMPVMEGKCVLFKEFGGVDAIPLCVRSKDVDDIVKTVSLLAGSFGGINLEDISAPRCFEIEKRLKECCDIPVFHDDQHGTAVITLAGMINALKIVGKKIEDIKIVTSGAGAAGIAIIRLLMSMGLKNVIMTDRHGAIYEGRDYLNPIKEEMAKITNFNHEKGTDRKSVV
;
A
#
# COMPACT_ATOMS: atom_id res chain seq x y z
N MET A 1 0.84 36.93 27.01
CA MET A 1 -0.03 36.08 27.86
C MET A 1 -1.27 35.56 27.14
N LEU A 2 -2.03 36.41 26.42
CA LEU A 2 -3.29 36.01 25.78
C LEU A 2 -3.14 34.82 24.80
N PHE A 3 -2.16 34.81 23.91
CA PHE A 3 -1.91 33.74 22.96
C PHE A 3 -1.69 32.37 23.65
N ARG A 4 -0.80 32.33 24.67
CA ARG A 4 -0.57 31.12 25.45
C ARG A 4 -1.82 30.60 26.14
N SER A 5 -2.63 31.49 26.71
CA SER A 5 -3.86 31.12 27.43
C SER A 5 -4.94 30.57 26.50
N LEU A 6 -4.95 30.96 25.22
CA LEU A 6 -5.85 30.43 24.21
C LEU A 6 -5.33 29.12 23.59
N ALA A 7 -4.05 29.09 23.21
CA ALA A 7 -3.48 27.99 22.47
C ALA A 7 -3.04 26.80 23.36
N TYR A 8 -2.85 27.03 24.65
CA TYR A 8 -2.45 26.01 25.61
C TYR A 8 -3.32 26.10 26.89
N THR A 9 -2.74 26.18 28.06
CA THR A 9 -3.48 26.23 29.33
C THR A 9 -3.91 27.66 29.68
N PRO A 10 -5.20 27.93 29.98
CA PRO A 10 -6.31 26.99 30.20
C PRO A 10 -7.19 26.72 28.96
N GLY A 11 -7.09 27.48 27.87
CA GLY A 11 -8.01 27.45 26.74
C GLY A 11 -8.11 26.09 26.04
N VAL A 12 -7.01 25.33 25.97
CA VAL A 12 -6.97 23.99 25.36
C VAL A 12 -7.86 22.96 26.08
N ALA A 13 -8.28 23.23 27.31
CA ALA A 13 -9.18 22.33 28.04
C ALA A 13 -10.53 22.15 27.34
N GLN A 14 -11.05 23.21 26.68
CA GLN A 14 -12.36 23.15 26.04
C GLN A 14 -12.39 22.14 24.89
N PRO A 15 -11.50 22.16 23.88
CA PRO A 15 -11.46 21.12 22.85
C PRO A 15 -11.20 19.72 23.42
N CYS A 16 -10.39 19.57 24.47
CA CYS A 16 -10.20 18.28 25.13
C CYS A 16 -11.53 17.70 25.65
N LEU A 17 -12.33 18.51 26.34
CA LEU A 17 -13.62 18.08 26.88
C LEU A 17 -14.65 17.77 25.76
N GLU A 18 -14.61 18.50 24.67
CA GLU A 18 -15.46 18.20 23.52
C GLU A 18 -15.09 16.86 22.85
N ILE A 19 -13.79 16.59 22.67
CA ILE A 19 -13.31 15.32 22.12
C ILE A 19 -13.59 14.17 23.10
N GLN A 20 -13.48 14.40 24.42
CA GLN A 20 -13.80 13.38 25.43
C GLN A 20 -15.27 12.92 25.34
N LYS A 21 -16.19 13.88 25.06
CA LYS A 21 -17.61 13.57 24.89
C LYS A 21 -17.91 12.88 23.56
N ASP A 22 -17.20 13.27 22.51
CA ASP A 22 -17.35 12.77 21.15
C ASP A 22 -15.98 12.65 20.48
N PRO A 23 -15.37 11.45 20.45
CA PRO A 23 -14.05 11.22 19.87
C PRO A 23 -13.94 11.60 18.39
N SER A 24 -15.04 11.60 17.62
CA SER A 24 -15.03 11.99 16.21
C SER A 24 -14.61 13.44 16.00
N LYS A 25 -14.87 14.31 16.97
CA LYS A 25 -14.43 15.72 16.96
C LYS A 25 -12.90 15.89 16.99
N SER A 26 -12.12 14.81 17.22
CA SER A 26 -10.67 14.86 17.07
C SER A 26 -10.24 15.23 15.66
N PHE A 27 -11.02 14.88 14.65
CA PHE A 27 -10.76 15.30 13.27
C PHE A 27 -11.04 16.78 13.03
N ASP A 28 -12.01 17.37 13.71
CA ASP A 28 -12.37 18.78 13.54
C ASP A 28 -11.50 19.72 14.40
N LEU A 29 -11.14 19.28 15.61
CA LEU A 29 -10.49 20.12 16.62
C LEU A 29 -8.98 19.94 16.73
N THR A 30 -8.37 19.03 15.95
CA THR A 30 -6.93 18.80 15.93
C THR A 30 -6.40 18.70 14.52
N ARG A 31 -5.08 18.60 14.37
CA ARG A 31 -4.41 18.34 13.07
C ARG A 31 -4.55 16.89 12.60
N ARG A 32 -5.19 16.01 13.38
CA ARG A 32 -5.39 14.60 13.04
C ARG A 32 -5.97 14.42 11.63
N TRP A 33 -6.95 15.22 11.25
CA TRP A 33 -7.64 15.15 9.95
C TRP A 33 -6.71 15.26 8.74
N ASN A 34 -5.59 15.99 8.87
CA ASN A 34 -4.64 16.24 7.76
C ASN A 34 -3.24 15.68 8.04
N THR A 35 -3.11 14.72 8.94
CA THR A 35 -1.81 14.13 9.29
C THR A 35 -1.80 12.65 8.95
N VAL A 36 -0.82 12.21 8.14
CA VAL A 36 -0.66 10.82 7.70
C VAL A 36 0.64 10.24 8.27
N ALA A 37 0.58 9.00 8.80
CA ALA A 37 1.77 8.24 9.12
C ALA A 37 2.31 7.55 7.87
N VAL A 38 3.59 7.75 7.54
CA VAL A 38 4.31 6.99 6.51
C VAL A 38 5.15 5.93 7.21
N VAL A 39 4.72 4.68 7.15
CA VAL A 39 5.27 3.59 7.97
C VAL A 39 6.08 2.62 7.11
N THR A 40 7.29 2.31 7.54
CA THR A 40 8.16 1.32 6.90
C THR A 40 8.91 0.47 7.92
N ASP A 41 9.33 -0.73 7.52
CA ASP A 41 10.36 -1.52 8.18
C ASP A 41 11.68 -1.56 7.36
N GLY A 42 11.70 -0.90 6.19
CA GLY A 42 12.87 -0.77 5.32
C GLY A 42 13.28 -2.07 4.62
N THR A 43 12.35 -3.03 4.44
CA THR A 43 12.67 -4.36 3.88
C THR A 43 12.50 -4.48 2.37
N ALA A 44 11.93 -3.48 1.70
CA ALA A 44 11.71 -3.51 0.25
C ALA A 44 11.96 -2.16 -0.42
N VAL A 45 12.99 -1.43 0.02
CA VAL A 45 13.32 -0.11 -0.52
C VAL A 45 13.73 -0.23 -1.98
N LEU A 46 13.08 0.55 -2.85
CA LEU A 46 13.21 0.46 -4.30
C LEU A 46 14.67 0.54 -4.78
N GLY A 47 15.12 -0.51 -5.46
CA GLY A 47 16.48 -0.62 -5.99
C GLY A 47 17.56 -1.00 -4.97
N LEU A 48 17.27 -0.98 -3.67
CA LEU A 48 18.22 -1.26 -2.58
C LEU A 48 17.86 -2.54 -1.80
N GLY A 49 16.57 -2.92 -1.77
CA GLY A 49 16.10 -4.11 -1.06
C GLY A 49 15.97 -3.90 0.44
N ASP A 50 16.39 -4.89 1.21
CA ASP A 50 16.31 -4.89 2.69
C ASP A 50 17.52 -4.14 3.28
N ILE A 51 17.35 -2.86 3.52
CA ILE A 51 18.39 -1.98 4.08
C ILE A 51 18.12 -1.58 5.53
N GLY A 52 16.97 -1.98 6.07
CA GLY A 52 16.55 -1.67 7.43
C GLY A 52 15.86 -0.30 7.58
N PRO A 53 15.20 -0.11 8.73
CA PRO A 53 14.32 1.04 8.94
C PRO A 53 15.05 2.38 8.96
N GLU A 54 16.20 2.48 9.60
CA GLU A 54 16.94 3.74 9.67
C GLU A 54 17.50 4.18 8.31
N ALA A 55 17.99 3.23 7.52
CA ALA A 55 18.50 3.53 6.18
C ALA A 55 17.36 3.86 5.19
N GLY A 56 16.13 3.40 5.46
CA GLY A 56 14.93 3.76 4.73
C GLY A 56 14.40 5.17 5.02
N MET A 57 14.81 5.80 6.14
CA MET A 57 14.28 7.09 6.57
C MET A 57 14.34 8.19 5.48
N PRO A 58 15.43 8.40 4.73
CA PRO A 58 15.46 9.44 3.70
C PRO A 58 14.39 9.25 2.61
N VAL A 59 14.06 8.01 2.27
CA VAL A 59 12.98 7.71 1.31
C VAL A 59 11.62 8.09 1.91
N MET A 60 11.40 7.77 3.18
CA MET A 60 10.16 8.12 3.89
C MET A 60 9.98 9.63 4.05
N GLU A 61 11.06 10.37 4.33
CA GLU A 61 11.04 11.84 4.34
C GLU A 61 10.70 12.41 2.95
N GLY A 62 11.29 11.84 1.88
CA GLY A 62 10.94 12.18 0.51
C GLY A 62 9.46 11.93 0.21
N LYS A 63 8.90 10.80 0.65
CA LYS A 63 7.46 10.51 0.55
C LYS A 63 6.62 11.56 1.28
N CYS A 64 7.03 11.98 2.47
CA CYS A 64 6.34 13.03 3.22
C CYS A 64 6.34 14.38 2.47
N VAL A 65 7.43 14.72 1.80
CA VAL A 65 7.50 15.92 0.93
C VAL A 65 6.48 15.82 -0.21
N LEU A 66 6.34 14.65 -0.86
CA LEU A 66 5.36 14.45 -1.93
C LEU A 66 3.92 14.57 -1.41
N PHE A 67 3.61 14.03 -0.24
CA PHE A 67 2.31 14.22 0.41
C PHE A 67 2.00 15.70 0.63
N LYS A 68 2.99 16.48 1.07
CA LYS A 68 2.82 17.91 1.30
C LYS A 68 2.65 18.68 0.00
N GLU A 69 3.54 18.46 -0.97
CA GLU A 69 3.59 19.23 -2.22
C GLU A 69 2.37 18.98 -3.10
N PHE A 70 1.97 17.72 -3.26
CA PHE A 70 0.88 17.36 -4.17
C PHE A 70 -0.49 17.21 -3.51
N GLY A 71 -0.53 16.86 -2.23
CA GLY A 71 -1.77 16.61 -1.49
C GLY A 71 -2.12 17.66 -0.44
N GLY A 72 -1.19 18.57 -0.11
CA GLY A 72 -1.36 19.50 1.02
C GLY A 72 -1.41 18.81 2.39
N VAL A 73 -1.07 17.51 2.45
CA VAL A 73 -1.15 16.66 3.64
C VAL A 73 0.15 16.73 4.41
N ASP A 74 0.06 16.84 5.74
CA ASP A 74 1.20 16.74 6.63
C ASP A 74 1.49 15.27 6.90
N ALA A 75 2.66 14.77 6.52
CA ALA A 75 3.03 13.38 6.71
C ALA A 75 4.22 13.24 7.66
N ILE A 76 4.21 12.19 8.47
CA ILE A 76 5.24 11.91 9.48
C ILE A 76 5.82 10.53 9.22
N PRO A 77 7.16 10.42 8.99
CA PRO A 77 7.82 9.14 8.76
C PRO A 77 7.97 8.36 10.07
N LEU A 78 7.63 7.09 10.06
CA LEU A 78 7.74 6.16 11.18
C LEU A 78 8.46 4.90 10.72
N CYS A 79 9.72 4.74 11.13
CA CYS A 79 10.54 3.58 10.81
C CYS A 79 10.51 2.58 11.97
N VAL A 80 9.93 1.41 11.75
CA VAL A 80 9.70 0.39 12.79
C VAL A 80 10.85 -0.62 12.80
N ARG A 81 11.51 -0.80 13.95
CA ARG A 81 12.62 -1.75 14.13
C ARG A 81 12.14 -3.17 14.40
N SER A 82 11.22 -3.66 13.58
CA SER A 82 10.77 -5.04 13.62
C SER A 82 10.38 -5.52 12.24
N LYS A 83 10.62 -6.80 11.95
CA LYS A 83 10.11 -7.52 10.77
C LYS A 83 8.94 -8.44 11.13
N ASP A 84 8.58 -8.50 12.39
CA ASP A 84 7.46 -9.28 12.86
C ASP A 84 6.14 -8.55 12.56
N VAL A 85 5.17 -9.30 12.01
CA VAL A 85 3.87 -8.76 11.62
C VAL A 85 3.07 -8.28 12.82
N ASP A 86 3.12 -9.03 13.94
CA ASP A 86 2.38 -8.69 15.16
C ASP A 86 2.92 -7.40 15.79
N ASP A 87 4.24 -7.24 15.83
CA ASP A 87 4.89 -6.04 16.33
C ASP A 87 4.51 -4.81 15.51
N ILE A 88 4.57 -4.92 14.16
CA ILE A 88 4.24 -3.80 13.27
C ILE A 88 2.76 -3.43 13.42
N VAL A 89 1.86 -4.40 13.33
CA VAL A 89 0.41 -4.17 13.46
C VAL A 89 0.08 -3.55 14.82
N LYS A 90 0.61 -4.09 15.90
CA LYS A 90 0.41 -3.55 17.25
C LYS A 90 0.93 -2.13 17.39
N THR A 91 2.16 -1.86 16.93
CA THR A 91 2.77 -0.53 17.00
C THR A 91 1.94 0.51 16.26
N VAL A 92 1.59 0.21 15.02
CA VAL A 92 0.85 1.15 14.16
C VAL A 92 -0.57 1.36 14.68
N SER A 93 -1.27 0.32 15.11
CA SER A 93 -2.63 0.45 15.66
C SER A 93 -2.68 1.30 16.93
N LEU A 94 -1.68 1.19 17.80
CA LEU A 94 -1.58 2.02 19.01
C LEU A 94 -1.34 3.50 18.71
N LEU A 95 -0.72 3.82 17.56
CA LEU A 95 -0.46 5.19 17.11
C LEU A 95 -1.59 5.78 16.26
N ALA A 96 -2.51 4.96 15.78
CA ALA A 96 -3.56 5.36 14.82
C ALA A 96 -4.41 6.53 15.30
N GLY A 97 -4.62 6.68 16.61
CA GLY A 97 -5.35 7.81 17.19
C GLY A 97 -4.74 9.19 16.95
N SER A 98 -3.48 9.27 16.51
CA SER A 98 -2.79 10.53 16.20
C SER A 98 -2.88 10.94 14.74
N PHE A 99 -3.41 10.08 13.85
CA PHE A 99 -3.39 10.25 12.41
C PHE A 99 -4.78 10.20 11.79
N GLY A 100 -4.93 10.84 10.63
CA GLY A 100 -6.10 10.75 9.77
C GLY A 100 -5.98 9.64 8.73
N GLY A 101 -4.78 9.05 8.56
CA GLY A 101 -4.54 7.94 7.65
C GLY A 101 -3.16 7.33 7.85
N ILE A 102 -2.96 6.15 7.30
CA ILE A 102 -1.70 5.40 7.35
C ILE A 102 -1.31 5.01 5.93
N ASN A 103 -0.10 5.40 5.52
CA ASN A 103 0.57 4.93 4.31
C ASN A 103 1.67 3.94 4.70
N LEU A 104 1.51 2.68 4.31
CA LEU A 104 2.56 1.68 4.41
C LEU A 104 3.46 1.80 3.18
N GLU A 105 4.78 1.78 3.38
CA GLU A 105 5.77 2.00 2.32
C GLU A 105 6.94 1.02 2.48
N ASP A 106 7.46 0.50 1.37
CA ASP A 106 8.69 -0.30 1.32
C ASP A 106 8.72 -1.51 2.27
N ILE A 107 7.56 -2.15 2.49
CA ILE A 107 7.43 -3.38 3.29
C ILE A 107 7.38 -4.58 2.34
N SER A 108 8.27 -5.55 2.54
CA SER A 108 8.41 -6.68 1.62
C SER A 108 7.20 -7.63 1.64
N ALA A 109 6.84 -8.13 0.44
CA ALA A 109 5.91 -9.25 0.30
C ALA A 109 6.55 -10.56 0.83
N PRO A 110 5.78 -11.50 1.42
CA PRO A 110 4.31 -11.48 1.52
C PRO A 110 3.76 -10.72 2.74
N ARG A 111 4.62 -10.28 3.68
CA ARG A 111 4.21 -9.66 4.96
C ARG A 111 3.35 -8.41 4.79
N CYS A 112 3.65 -7.59 3.78
CA CYS A 112 2.90 -6.36 3.51
C CYS A 112 1.39 -6.60 3.30
N PHE A 113 1.00 -7.73 2.72
CA PHE A 113 -0.41 -8.07 2.50
C PHE A 113 -1.15 -8.33 3.83
N GLU A 114 -0.50 -9.08 4.72
CA GLU A 114 -1.06 -9.40 6.03
C GLU A 114 -1.11 -8.16 6.94
N ILE A 115 -0.03 -7.39 6.96
CA ILE A 115 0.04 -6.14 7.75
C ILE A 115 -1.08 -5.18 7.32
N GLU A 116 -1.23 -4.92 6.02
CA GLU A 116 -2.27 -4.04 5.50
C GLU A 116 -3.67 -4.56 5.86
N LYS A 117 -3.93 -5.84 5.63
CA LYS A 117 -5.22 -6.46 5.94
C LYS A 117 -5.59 -6.28 7.40
N ARG A 118 -4.69 -6.64 8.31
CA ARG A 118 -4.92 -6.58 9.75
C ARG A 118 -5.08 -5.14 10.25
N LEU A 119 -4.32 -4.20 9.72
CA LEU A 119 -4.47 -2.78 10.06
C LEU A 119 -5.82 -2.22 9.59
N LYS A 120 -6.30 -2.61 8.41
CA LYS A 120 -7.65 -2.27 7.94
C LYS A 120 -8.77 -2.82 8.83
N GLU A 121 -8.53 -3.96 9.48
CA GLU A 121 -9.50 -4.58 10.38
C GLU A 121 -9.52 -3.94 11.79
N CYS A 122 -8.39 -3.39 12.25
CA CYS A 122 -8.26 -2.88 13.61
C CYS A 122 -8.17 -1.36 13.72
N CYS A 123 -7.99 -0.62 12.64
CA CYS A 123 -7.94 0.85 12.64
C CYS A 123 -9.23 1.45 12.08
N ASP A 124 -9.66 2.55 12.67
CA ASP A 124 -10.84 3.34 12.25
C ASP A 124 -10.51 4.43 11.21
N ILE A 125 -9.29 4.44 10.70
CA ILE A 125 -8.77 5.38 9.69
C ILE A 125 -8.31 4.63 8.44
N PRO A 126 -8.27 5.28 7.26
CA PRO A 126 -7.77 4.67 6.03
C PRO A 126 -6.35 4.13 6.18
N VAL A 127 -6.14 2.90 5.71
CA VAL A 127 -4.82 2.26 5.60
C VAL A 127 -4.56 1.93 4.13
N PHE A 128 -3.43 2.34 3.62
CA PHE A 128 -3.04 2.23 2.23
C PHE A 128 -1.59 1.75 2.12
N HIS A 129 -1.33 0.76 1.27
CA HIS A 129 0.03 0.32 0.94
C HIS A 129 0.36 0.76 -0.48
N ASP A 130 1.27 1.73 -0.62
CA ASP A 130 1.51 2.40 -1.89
C ASP A 130 2.11 1.48 -2.96
N ASP A 131 3.06 0.62 -2.61
CA ASP A 131 3.67 -0.35 -3.53
C ASP A 131 2.64 -1.31 -4.16
N GLN A 132 1.51 -1.53 -3.48
CA GLN A 132 0.41 -2.31 -4.03
C GLN A 132 -0.53 -1.41 -4.83
N HIS A 133 -1.18 -0.48 -4.15
CA HIS A 133 -2.35 0.23 -4.67
C HIS A 133 -1.99 1.45 -5.51
N GLY A 134 -0.96 2.22 -5.13
CA GLY A 134 -0.50 3.36 -5.91
C GLY A 134 0.00 2.94 -7.29
N THR A 135 0.85 1.92 -7.33
CA THR A 135 1.36 1.33 -8.58
C THR A 135 0.24 0.72 -9.42
N ALA A 136 -0.76 0.10 -8.79
CA ALA A 136 -1.91 -0.46 -9.51
C ALA A 136 -2.78 0.63 -10.15
N VAL A 137 -3.06 1.71 -9.42
CA VAL A 137 -3.86 2.84 -9.92
C VAL A 137 -3.21 3.51 -11.12
N ILE A 138 -1.92 3.83 -11.05
CA ILE A 138 -1.23 4.50 -12.16
C ILE A 138 -1.09 3.59 -13.39
N THR A 139 -0.89 2.29 -13.18
CA THR A 139 -0.85 1.29 -14.26
C THR A 139 -2.21 1.17 -14.95
N LEU A 140 -3.30 1.12 -14.19
CA LEU A 140 -4.66 1.10 -14.74
C LEU A 140 -4.94 2.37 -15.53
N ALA A 141 -4.58 3.55 -15.02
CA ALA A 141 -4.76 4.82 -15.72
C ALA A 141 -4.02 4.85 -17.07
N GLY A 142 -2.78 4.36 -17.09
CA GLY A 142 -2.00 4.19 -18.31
C GLY A 142 -2.63 3.20 -19.29
N MET A 143 -3.12 2.06 -18.78
CA MET A 143 -3.77 1.02 -19.58
C MET A 143 -5.06 1.52 -20.24
N ILE A 144 -5.91 2.23 -19.50
CA ILE A 144 -7.15 2.82 -20.05
C ILE A 144 -6.83 3.74 -21.22
N ASN A 145 -5.81 4.57 -21.11
CA ASN A 145 -5.43 5.48 -22.19
C ASN A 145 -4.79 4.76 -23.38
N ALA A 146 -3.93 3.76 -23.10
CA ALA A 146 -3.35 2.93 -24.17
C ALA A 146 -4.42 2.19 -24.96
N LEU A 147 -5.40 1.59 -24.29
CA LEU A 147 -6.52 0.89 -24.95
C LEU A 147 -7.35 1.81 -25.84
N LYS A 148 -7.59 3.06 -25.42
CA LYS A 148 -8.26 4.07 -26.27
C LYS A 148 -7.47 4.35 -27.55
N ILE A 149 -6.14 4.50 -27.45
CA ILE A 149 -5.28 4.79 -28.61
C ILE A 149 -5.29 3.64 -29.62
N VAL A 150 -5.22 2.39 -29.14
CA VAL A 150 -5.19 1.21 -30.02
C VAL A 150 -6.58 0.68 -30.40
N GLY A 151 -7.65 1.28 -29.90
CA GLY A 151 -9.03 0.89 -30.20
C GLY A 151 -9.42 -0.52 -29.71
N LYS A 152 -8.80 -0.99 -28.61
CA LYS A 152 -9.08 -2.32 -28.02
C LYS A 152 -9.85 -2.19 -26.72
N LYS A 153 -10.60 -3.24 -26.39
CA LYS A 153 -11.23 -3.37 -25.05
C LYS A 153 -10.34 -4.20 -24.13
N ILE A 154 -10.47 -3.96 -22.82
CA ILE A 154 -9.67 -4.66 -21.80
C ILE A 154 -9.93 -6.17 -21.79
N GLU A 155 -11.13 -6.59 -22.12
CA GLU A 155 -11.55 -8.00 -22.20
C GLU A 155 -10.92 -8.78 -23.36
N ASP A 156 -10.44 -8.07 -24.40
CA ASP A 156 -9.92 -8.66 -25.65
C ASP A 156 -8.39 -8.77 -25.65
N ILE A 157 -7.71 -8.26 -24.64
CA ILE A 157 -6.24 -8.28 -24.57
C ILE A 157 -5.72 -9.42 -23.71
N LYS A 158 -4.49 -9.88 -24.01
CA LYS A 158 -3.68 -10.75 -23.17
C LYS A 158 -2.64 -9.92 -22.43
N ILE A 159 -2.51 -10.09 -21.14
CA ILE A 159 -1.46 -9.46 -20.34
C ILE A 159 -0.52 -10.52 -19.78
N VAL A 160 0.77 -10.28 -19.98
CA VAL A 160 1.84 -11.08 -19.35
C VAL A 160 2.63 -10.18 -18.44
N THR A 161 2.70 -10.52 -17.13
CA THR A 161 3.49 -9.75 -16.17
C THR A 161 4.82 -10.44 -15.88
N SER A 162 5.88 -9.65 -15.83
CA SER A 162 7.17 -10.08 -15.32
C SER A 162 7.32 -9.60 -13.88
N GLY A 163 7.10 -10.52 -12.95
CA GLY A 163 7.09 -10.25 -11.52
C GLY A 163 5.72 -10.49 -10.88
N ALA A 164 5.72 -11.28 -9.82
CA ALA A 164 4.53 -11.58 -8.99
C ALA A 164 4.82 -11.21 -7.52
N GLY A 165 5.30 -9.99 -7.34
CA GLY A 165 5.44 -9.32 -6.05
C GLY A 165 4.19 -8.50 -5.69
N ALA A 166 4.30 -7.63 -4.68
CA ALA A 166 3.21 -6.79 -4.18
C ALA A 166 2.53 -5.99 -5.31
N ALA A 167 3.30 -5.24 -6.08
CA ALA A 167 2.79 -4.45 -7.20
C ALA A 167 2.14 -5.30 -8.29
N GLY A 168 2.83 -6.35 -8.78
CA GLY A 168 2.30 -7.19 -9.86
C GLY A 168 0.97 -7.83 -9.53
N ILE A 169 0.81 -8.34 -8.30
CA ILE A 169 -0.43 -8.95 -7.83
C ILE A 169 -1.55 -7.90 -7.73
N ALA A 170 -1.28 -6.74 -7.16
CA ALA A 170 -2.26 -5.68 -7.00
C ALA A 170 -2.70 -5.12 -8.37
N ILE A 171 -1.78 -4.91 -9.30
CA ILE A 171 -2.06 -4.48 -10.68
C ILE A 171 -3.03 -5.47 -11.35
N ILE A 172 -2.70 -6.76 -11.33
CA ILE A 172 -3.52 -7.76 -12.01
C ILE A 172 -4.91 -7.87 -11.39
N ARG A 173 -5.02 -7.88 -10.06
CA ARG A 173 -6.33 -7.87 -9.38
C ARG A 173 -7.18 -6.67 -9.79
N LEU A 174 -6.59 -5.48 -9.85
CA LEU A 174 -7.29 -4.26 -10.25
C LEU A 174 -7.72 -4.32 -11.72
N LEU A 175 -6.84 -4.75 -12.64
CA LEU A 175 -7.18 -4.88 -14.06
C LEU A 175 -8.26 -5.95 -14.29
N MET A 176 -8.23 -7.05 -13.55
CA MET A 176 -9.26 -8.09 -13.60
C MET A 176 -10.62 -7.58 -13.11
N SER A 177 -10.65 -6.73 -12.07
CA SER A 177 -11.90 -6.09 -11.62
C SER A 177 -12.50 -5.15 -12.67
N MET A 178 -11.67 -4.67 -13.62
CA MET A 178 -12.10 -3.86 -14.75
C MET A 178 -12.46 -4.67 -16.00
N GLY A 179 -12.41 -6.01 -15.92
CA GLY A 179 -12.84 -6.90 -16.99
C GLY A 179 -11.71 -7.64 -17.75
N LEU A 180 -10.46 -7.49 -17.34
CA LEU A 180 -9.35 -8.27 -17.90
C LEU A 180 -9.55 -9.77 -17.62
N LYS A 181 -9.44 -10.61 -18.65
CA LYS A 181 -9.69 -12.06 -18.55
C LYS A 181 -8.45 -12.91 -18.81
N ASN A 182 -7.61 -12.51 -19.75
CA ASN A 182 -6.47 -13.32 -20.19
C ASN A 182 -5.17 -12.80 -19.60
N VAL A 183 -4.70 -13.48 -18.55
CA VAL A 183 -3.53 -13.06 -17.77
C VAL A 183 -2.58 -14.23 -17.55
N ILE A 184 -1.30 -13.99 -17.75
CA ILE A 184 -0.23 -14.86 -17.29
C ILE A 184 0.73 -14.06 -16.42
N MET A 185 0.92 -14.50 -15.21
CA MET A 185 1.94 -13.94 -14.32
C MET A 185 3.19 -14.81 -14.34
N THR A 186 4.37 -14.18 -14.29
CA THR A 186 5.64 -14.90 -14.17
C THR A 186 6.42 -14.43 -12.96
N ASP A 187 7.21 -15.32 -12.38
CA ASP A 187 8.21 -15.00 -11.37
C ASP A 187 9.57 -15.61 -11.75
N ARG A 188 10.52 -15.61 -10.83
CA ARG A 188 11.86 -16.20 -11.06
C ARG A 188 11.84 -17.70 -11.44
N HIS A 189 10.76 -18.39 -11.20
CA HIS A 189 10.56 -19.80 -11.52
C HIS A 189 9.68 -20.01 -12.77
N GLY A 190 9.36 -18.94 -13.51
CA GLY A 190 8.56 -18.99 -14.72
C GLY A 190 7.09 -18.65 -14.51
N ALA A 191 6.22 -19.11 -15.42
CA ALA A 191 4.80 -18.84 -15.39
C ALA A 191 4.12 -19.44 -14.15
N ILE A 192 3.18 -18.69 -13.57
CA ILE A 192 2.37 -19.09 -12.43
C ILE A 192 1.12 -19.79 -12.98
N TYR A 193 0.83 -21.00 -12.51
CA TYR A 193 -0.36 -21.78 -12.82
C TYR A 193 -0.70 -22.70 -11.65
N GLU A 194 -1.92 -23.17 -11.59
CA GLU A 194 -2.39 -24.05 -10.52
C GLU A 194 -1.64 -25.40 -10.52
N GLY A 195 -1.12 -25.79 -9.35
CA GLY A 195 -0.34 -27.03 -9.18
C GLY A 195 1.15 -26.87 -9.49
N ARG A 196 1.66 -25.66 -9.74
CA ARG A 196 3.13 -25.43 -9.87
C ARG A 196 3.80 -25.47 -8.49
N ASP A 197 5.01 -26.01 -8.43
CA ASP A 197 5.87 -25.96 -7.23
C ASP A 197 6.32 -24.54 -6.88
N TYR A 198 6.75 -24.33 -5.64
CA TYR A 198 7.32 -23.07 -5.13
C TYR A 198 6.35 -21.87 -5.16
N LEU A 199 5.06 -22.09 -4.94
CA LEU A 199 4.09 -21.04 -4.73
C LEU A 199 3.98 -20.70 -3.23
N ASN A 200 3.90 -19.43 -2.91
CA ASN A 200 3.43 -18.97 -1.61
C ASN A 200 1.89 -18.80 -1.64
N PRO A 201 1.20 -18.66 -0.49
CA PRO A 201 -0.27 -18.61 -0.44
C PRO A 201 -0.90 -17.59 -1.40
N ILE A 202 -0.35 -16.39 -1.50
CA ILE A 202 -0.90 -15.35 -2.39
C ILE A 202 -0.72 -15.69 -3.87
N LYS A 203 0.39 -16.37 -4.23
CA LYS A 203 0.60 -16.86 -5.61
C LYS A 203 -0.28 -18.05 -5.92
N GLU A 204 -0.62 -18.89 -4.95
CA GLU A 204 -1.62 -19.95 -5.11
C GLU A 204 -3.00 -19.37 -5.41
N GLU A 205 -3.40 -18.29 -4.72
CA GLU A 205 -4.63 -17.59 -5.04
C GLU A 205 -4.60 -17.03 -6.48
N MET A 206 -3.49 -16.41 -6.89
CA MET A 206 -3.36 -15.88 -8.23
C MET A 206 -3.36 -16.99 -9.30
N ALA A 207 -2.74 -18.13 -9.03
CA ALA A 207 -2.74 -19.28 -9.93
C ALA A 207 -4.17 -19.81 -10.24
N LYS A 208 -5.08 -19.71 -9.28
CA LYS A 208 -6.50 -20.12 -9.45
C LYS A 208 -7.31 -19.19 -10.33
N ILE A 209 -6.91 -17.92 -10.47
CA ILE A 209 -7.66 -16.88 -11.19
C ILE A 209 -6.96 -16.40 -12.46
N THR A 210 -5.74 -16.86 -12.73
CA THR A 210 -4.96 -16.51 -13.92
C THR A 210 -4.49 -17.77 -14.62
N ASN A 211 -3.99 -17.63 -15.87
CA ASN A 211 -3.35 -18.72 -16.63
C ASN A 211 -4.17 -20.03 -16.69
N PHE A 212 -5.45 -19.95 -16.97
CA PHE A 212 -6.36 -21.10 -17.02
C PHE A 212 -5.96 -22.20 -18.00
N ASN A 213 -5.14 -21.86 -19.01
CA ASN A 213 -4.62 -22.82 -19.99
C ASN A 213 -3.34 -23.53 -19.51
N HIS A 214 -2.88 -23.23 -18.29
CA HIS A 214 -1.62 -23.76 -17.71
C HIS A 214 -0.43 -23.58 -18.66
N GLU A 215 -0.36 -22.44 -19.34
CA GLU A 215 0.78 -22.12 -20.21
C GLU A 215 2.07 -22.11 -19.38
N LYS A 216 3.05 -22.88 -19.84
CA LYS A 216 4.33 -23.06 -19.18
C LYS A 216 5.40 -22.29 -19.92
N GLY A 217 6.14 -21.46 -19.20
CA GLY A 217 7.27 -20.73 -19.75
C GLY A 217 8.24 -20.33 -18.64
N THR A 218 9.50 -20.20 -18.96
CA THR A 218 10.55 -19.85 -18.01
C THR A 218 10.64 -18.34 -17.76
N ASP A 219 10.13 -17.53 -18.70
CA ASP A 219 10.14 -16.07 -18.63
C ASP A 219 8.98 -15.46 -19.42
N ARG A 220 8.92 -14.11 -19.44
CA ARG A 220 7.90 -13.37 -20.18
C ARG A 220 7.90 -13.72 -21.67
N LYS A 221 9.06 -13.93 -22.30
CA LYS A 221 9.16 -14.15 -23.75
C LYS A 221 8.62 -15.53 -24.17
N SER A 222 8.68 -16.50 -23.26
CA SER A 222 8.23 -17.86 -23.54
C SER A 222 6.71 -18.08 -23.38
N VAL A 223 5.98 -17.07 -22.89
CA VAL A 223 4.51 -17.13 -22.66
C VAL A 223 3.70 -16.03 -23.38
N VAL A 224 4.37 -15.24 -24.23
CA VAL A 224 3.72 -14.18 -25.06
C VAL A 224 3.21 -14.76 -26.36
#